data_bef1c052213ca22877b432337f7a1c08
#
_entry.id   bef1c052213ca22877b432337f7a1c08
#
_cell.length_a   1.000
_cell.length_b   1.000
_cell.length_c   1.000
_cell.angle_alpha   90.00
_cell.angle_beta   90.00
_cell.angle_gamma   90.00
#
_symmetry.space_group_name_H-M   'P 1'
#
loop_
_entity.id
_entity.type
_entity.pdbx_description
1 polymer ?
#
loop_
_entity_poly.entity_id
_entity_poly.type
_entity_poly.pdbx_seq_one_letter_code
_entity_poly.pdbx_strand_id
1 'polypeptide(L)'
;MNEPMSKPHGILLVEDNPMDVDLTRRAFASRKLANPLEVARDGQEALDIIARWDSGHPVPAVVLLDINLPKVGGLEVLRRLRAHPRFGQVPVVVLTTSAEDRDVQAAYALGANSYIVKPVSFDSFIGVAGQIDAYWLALNIAPRPASP
;
A
#
# COMPACT_ATOMS: atom_id res chain seq x y z
N MET A 1 31.45 0.61 -11.07
CA MET A 1 30.65 1.79 -10.71
C MET A 1 29.30 1.33 -10.17
N ASN A 2 28.99 1.78 -8.98
CA ASN A 2 27.74 1.38 -8.37
C ASN A 2 26.60 2.23 -8.92
N GLU A 3 25.63 1.59 -9.55
CA GLU A 3 24.42 2.30 -9.87
C GLU A 3 23.70 2.66 -8.58
N PRO A 4 23.13 3.87 -8.48
CA PRO A 4 22.30 4.19 -7.34
C PRO A 4 21.16 3.18 -7.30
N MET A 5 20.90 2.63 -6.11
CA MET A 5 19.74 1.78 -5.94
C MET A 5 18.51 2.60 -6.39
N SER A 6 17.73 2.03 -7.31
CA SER A 6 16.49 2.67 -7.73
C SER A 6 15.62 2.91 -6.50
N LYS A 7 15.12 4.13 -6.38
CA LYS A 7 14.18 4.47 -5.30
C LYS A 7 12.94 3.57 -5.43
N PRO A 8 12.39 3.08 -4.30
CA PRO A 8 11.10 2.43 -4.36
C PRO A 8 10.11 3.34 -5.06
N HIS A 9 9.38 2.80 -6.01
CA HIS A 9 8.37 3.55 -6.76
C HIS A 9 7.20 2.63 -7.07
N GLY A 10 6.07 3.25 -7.38
CA GLY A 10 4.86 2.49 -7.62
C GLY A 10 4.08 2.23 -6.33
N ILE A 11 2.95 1.58 -6.52
CA ILE A 11 1.97 1.34 -5.46
C ILE A 11 1.59 -0.13 -5.50
N LEU A 12 1.57 -0.77 -4.33
CA LEU A 12 0.91 -2.06 -4.18
C LEU A 12 -0.47 -1.80 -3.57
N LEU A 13 -1.52 -2.10 -4.33
CA LEU A 13 -2.90 -2.02 -3.86
C LEU A 13 -3.37 -3.40 -3.44
N VAL A 14 -3.75 -3.56 -2.18
CA VAL A 14 -4.30 -4.81 -1.64
C VAL A 14 -5.79 -4.60 -1.42
N GLU A 15 -6.60 -5.14 -2.35
CA GLU A 15 -8.03 -4.87 -2.43
C GLU A 15 -8.74 -6.02 -3.14
N ASP A 16 -9.78 -6.57 -2.54
CA ASP A 16 -10.53 -7.69 -3.12
C ASP A 16 -11.73 -7.27 -3.98
N ASN A 17 -12.24 -6.07 -3.79
CA ASN A 17 -13.41 -5.58 -4.53
C ASN A 17 -12.99 -5.07 -5.91
N PRO A 18 -13.43 -5.73 -7.02
CA PRO A 18 -13.04 -5.30 -8.37
C PRO A 18 -13.46 -3.87 -8.71
N MET A 19 -14.57 -3.39 -8.17
CA MET A 19 -15.05 -2.02 -8.40
C MET A 19 -14.10 -1.02 -7.74
N ASP A 20 -13.64 -1.32 -6.52
CA ASP A 20 -12.70 -0.45 -5.81
C ASP A 20 -11.32 -0.47 -6.45
N VAL A 21 -10.89 -1.61 -6.99
CA VAL A 21 -9.65 -1.71 -7.77
C VAL A 21 -9.75 -0.81 -9.00
N ASP A 22 -10.84 -0.90 -9.75
CA ASP A 22 -11.05 -0.09 -10.95
C ASP A 22 -11.10 1.40 -10.63
N LEU A 23 -11.82 1.76 -9.58
CA LEU A 23 -11.92 3.14 -9.10
C LEU A 23 -10.53 3.70 -8.75
N THR A 24 -9.73 2.91 -8.04
CA THR A 24 -8.37 3.31 -7.67
C THR A 24 -7.50 3.49 -8.90
N ARG A 25 -7.55 2.57 -9.86
CA ARG A 25 -6.82 2.71 -11.12
C ARG A 25 -7.19 3.99 -11.86
N ARG A 26 -8.49 4.28 -11.96
CA ARG A 26 -8.98 5.50 -12.62
C ARG A 26 -8.53 6.76 -11.92
N ALA A 27 -8.60 6.74 -10.58
CA ALA A 27 -8.21 7.91 -9.79
C ALA A 27 -6.72 8.24 -9.99
N PHE A 28 -5.85 7.24 -9.96
CA PHE A 28 -4.42 7.46 -10.20
C PHE A 28 -4.14 7.80 -11.67
N ALA A 29 -4.83 7.18 -12.62
CA ALA A 29 -4.68 7.51 -14.04
C ALA A 29 -5.08 8.96 -14.34
N SER A 30 -6.14 9.47 -13.69
CA SER A 30 -6.56 10.86 -13.88
C SER A 30 -5.54 11.87 -13.38
N ARG A 31 -4.66 11.46 -12.47
CA ARG A 31 -3.54 12.28 -11.98
C ARG A 31 -2.31 12.18 -12.87
N LYS A 32 -2.37 11.39 -13.94
CA LYS A 32 -1.25 11.15 -14.86
C LYS A 32 -0.01 10.61 -14.14
N LEU A 33 -0.21 9.72 -13.19
CA LEU A 33 0.89 9.13 -12.45
C LEU A 33 1.57 8.08 -13.31
N ALA A 34 2.87 8.23 -13.48
CA ALA A 34 3.70 7.29 -14.23
C ALA A 34 4.07 6.06 -13.39
N ASN A 35 3.72 6.04 -12.13
CA ASN A 35 4.10 4.97 -11.21
C ASN A 35 3.25 3.73 -11.43
N PRO A 36 3.85 2.55 -11.55
CA PRO A 36 3.08 1.32 -11.74
C PRO A 36 2.19 1.03 -10.53
N LEU A 37 1.01 0.54 -10.82
CA LEU A 37 0.07 0.05 -9.81
C LEU A 37 -0.02 -1.46 -9.92
N GLU A 38 0.46 -2.16 -8.90
CA GLU A 38 0.32 -3.60 -8.77
C GLU A 38 -0.84 -3.91 -7.83
N VAL A 39 -1.63 -4.93 -8.15
CA VAL A 39 -2.82 -5.27 -7.38
C VAL A 39 -2.70 -6.67 -6.81
N ALA A 40 -2.92 -6.80 -5.50
CA ALA A 40 -3.16 -8.07 -4.82
C ALA A 40 -4.65 -8.12 -4.46
N ARG A 41 -5.32 -9.19 -4.82
CA ARG A 41 -6.78 -9.29 -4.67
C ARG A 41 -7.23 -9.98 -3.38
N ASP A 42 -6.28 -10.48 -2.62
CA ASP A 42 -6.51 -11.02 -1.28
C ASP A 42 -5.24 -10.96 -0.46
N GLY A 43 -5.35 -11.29 0.82
CA GLY A 43 -4.21 -11.20 1.73
C GLY A 43 -3.10 -12.19 1.40
N GLN A 44 -3.45 -13.38 0.92
CA GLN A 44 -2.46 -14.39 0.55
C GLN A 44 -1.65 -13.92 -0.68
N GLU A 45 -2.31 -13.38 -1.67
CA GLU A 45 -1.64 -12.84 -2.86
C GLU A 45 -0.69 -11.69 -2.46
N ALA A 46 -1.11 -10.85 -1.52
CA ALA A 46 -0.23 -9.79 -0.99
C ALA A 46 1.01 -10.37 -0.34
N LEU A 47 0.87 -11.40 0.49
CA LEU A 47 2.01 -12.04 1.13
C LEU A 47 2.94 -12.71 0.11
N ASP A 48 2.39 -13.30 -0.94
CA ASP A 48 3.19 -13.90 -2.01
C ASP A 48 4.00 -12.84 -2.76
N ILE A 49 3.41 -11.68 -3.02
CA ILE A 49 4.13 -10.56 -3.64
C ILE A 49 5.25 -10.05 -2.72
N ILE A 50 4.97 -9.88 -1.44
CA ILE A 50 5.97 -9.44 -0.46
C ILE A 50 7.14 -10.42 -0.40
N ALA A 51 6.86 -11.72 -0.45
CA ALA A 51 7.91 -12.74 -0.47
C ALA A 51 8.83 -12.62 -1.69
N ARG A 52 8.29 -12.18 -2.83
CA ARG A 52 9.09 -11.99 -4.06
C ARG A 52 10.00 -10.77 -4.01
N TRP A 53 9.79 -9.85 -3.09
CA TRP A 53 10.69 -8.71 -2.93
C TRP A 53 12.12 -9.15 -2.59
N ASP A 54 12.27 -10.25 -1.87
CA ASP A 54 13.59 -10.83 -1.57
C ASP A 54 14.30 -11.35 -2.83
N SER A 55 13.54 -11.65 -3.88
CA SER A 55 14.07 -12.17 -5.14
C SER A 55 14.17 -11.12 -6.24
N GLY A 56 14.06 -9.83 -5.88
CA GLY A 56 14.23 -8.73 -6.82
C GLY A 56 12.96 -8.19 -7.43
N HIS A 57 11.78 -8.68 -7.05
CA HIS A 57 10.53 -8.07 -7.46
C HIS A 57 10.47 -6.62 -6.96
N PRO A 58 10.03 -5.65 -7.78
CA PRO A 58 10.06 -4.24 -7.38
C PRO A 58 9.28 -3.95 -6.10
N VAL A 59 9.93 -3.23 -5.19
CA VAL A 59 9.32 -2.83 -3.91
C VAL A 59 8.58 -1.52 -4.12
N PRO A 60 7.31 -1.41 -3.70
CA PRO A 60 6.55 -0.18 -3.90
C PRO A 60 7.02 0.93 -2.96
N ALA A 61 6.70 2.17 -3.33
CA ALA A 61 6.90 3.33 -2.45
C ALA A 61 5.89 3.32 -1.30
N VAL A 62 4.71 2.75 -1.52
CA VAL A 62 3.64 2.67 -0.53
C VAL A 62 2.73 1.48 -0.84
N VAL A 63 2.25 0.84 0.22
CA VAL A 63 1.20 -0.18 0.15
C VAL A 63 -0.12 0.46 0.56
N LEU A 64 -1.13 0.38 -0.30
CA LEU A 64 -2.50 0.76 0.04
C LEU A 64 -3.24 -0.51 0.43
N LEU A 65 -3.69 -0.60 1.66
CA LEU A 65 -4.15 -1.86 2.24
C LEU A 65 -5.58 -1.73 2.76
N ASP A 66 -6.49 -2.52 2.20
CA ASP A 66 -7.79 -2.72 2.82
C ASP A 66 -7.64 -3.76 3.94
N ILE A 67 -8.30 -3.52 5.07
CA ILE A 67 -8.25 -4.47 6.19
C ILE A 67 -9.29 -5.58 6.08
N ASN A 68 -10.34 -5.39 5.30
CA ASN A 68 -11.42 -6.37 5.13
C ASN A 68 -11.16 -7.24 3.88
N LEU A 69 -10.25 -8.19 4.02
CA LEU A 69 -9.83 -9.06 2.92
C LEU A 69 -10.21 -10.51 3.18
N PRO A 70 -10.50 -11.30 2.12
CA PRO A 70 -10.67 -12.74 2.28
C PRO A 70 -9.31 -13.44 2.45
N LYS A 71 -9.36 -14.69 2.88
CA LYS A 71 -8.24 -15.60 3.14
C LYS A 71 -7.38 -15.13 4.30
N VAL A 72 -6.48 -14.16 4.06
CA VAL A 72 -5.68 -13.53 5.11
C VAL A 72 -6.14 -12.08 5.24
N GLY A 73 -6.58 -11.68 6.41
CA GLY A 73 -7.06 -10.32 6.65
C GLY A 73 -5.95 -9.29 6.53
N GLY A 74 -6.33 -8.03 6.22
CA GLY A 74 -5.36 -6.96 6.01
C GLY A 74 -4.50 -6.67 7.22
N LEU A 75 -5.04 -6.73 8.43
CA LEU A 75 -4.25 -6.53 9.65
C LEU A 75 -3.18 -7.61 9.81
N GLU A 76 -3.47 -8.86 9.42
CA GLU A 76 -2.49 -9.93 9.44
C GLU A 76 -1.40 -9.71 8.39
N VAL A 77 -1.78 -9.23 7.20
CA VAL A 77 -0.80 -8.83 6.17
C VAL A 77 0.15 -7.77 6.73
N LEU A 78 -0.41 -6.74 7.38
CA LEU A 78 0.38 -5.68 7.99
C LEU A 78 1.33 -6.22 9.06
N ARG A 79 0.84 -7.08 9.94
CA ARG A 79 1.65 -7.69 10.99
C ARG A 79 2.84 -8.45 10.40
N ARG A 80 2.59 -9.28 9.39
CA ARG A 80 3.64 -10.07 8.74
C ARG A 80 4.61 -9.19 7.98
N LEU A 81 4.14 -8.14 7.31
CA LEU A 81 5.02 -7.20 6.63
C LEU A 81 5.96 -6.52 7.63
N ARG A 82 5.44 -6.05 8.75
CA ARG A 82 6.26 -5.39 9.78
C ARG A 82 7.29 -6.33 10.42
N ALA A 83 7.02 -7.63 10.42
CA ALA A 83 7.96 -8.64 10.91
C ALA A 83 9.01 -9.04 9.87
N HIS A 84 8.90 -8.57 8.62
CA HIS A 84 9.85 -8.92 7.58
C HIS A 84 11.23 -8.35 7.92
N PRO A 85 12.31 -9.18 7.88
CA PRO A 85 13.63 -8.72 8.36
C PRO A 85 14.21 -7.60 7.51
N ARG A 86 13.87 -7.53 6.23
CA ARG A 86 14.46 -6.58 5.28
C ARG A 86 13.52 -5.44 4.90
N PHE A 87 12.24 -5.74 4.70
CA PHE A 87 11.25 -4.79 4.16
C PHE A 87 10.21 -4.37 5.19
N GLY A 88 10.47 -4.60 6.46
CA GLY A 88 9.50 -4.35 7.52
C GLY A 88 9.10 -2.89 7.71
N GLN A 89 9.77 -1.94 7.05
CA GLN A 89 9.47 -0.51 7.17
C GLN A 89 8.84 0.10 5.92
N VAL A 90 8.46 -0.71 4.94
CA VAL A 90 7.76 -0.21 3.75
C VAL A 90 6.49 0.54 4.19
N PRO A 91 6.26 1.77 3.72
CA PRO A 91 5.09 2.54 4.15
C PRO A 91 3.78 1.83 3.80
N VAL A 92 2.87 1.83 4.76
CA VAL A 92 1.53 1.26 4.59
C VAL A 92 0.48 2.31 4.96
N VAL A 93 -0.39 2.59 4.01
CA VAL A 93 -1.57 3.41 4.20
C VAL A 93 -2.78 2.49 4.15
N VAL A 94 -3.54 2.43 5.24
CA VAL A 94 -4.80 1.69 5.24
C VAL A 94 -5.85 2.51 4.49
N LEU A 95 -6.53 1.87 3.55
CA LEU A 95 -7.59 2.49 2.76
C LEU A 95 -8.79 1.54 2.79
N THR A 96 -9.77 1.85 3.62
CA THR A 96 -10.87 0.94 3.95
C THR A 96 -12.17 1.68 4.21
N THR A 97 -13.29 0.99 4.10
CA THR A 97 -14.60 1.57 4.45
C THR A 97 -14.84 1.66 5.95
N SER A 98 -14.06 0.95 6.76
CA SER A 98 -14.25 0.96 8.21
C SER A 98 -13.74 2.26 8.84
N ALA A 99 -14.60 2.92 9.61
CA ALA A 99 -14.23 4.07 10.43
C ALA A 99 -14.29 3.73 11.93
N GLU A 100 -14.36 2.45 12.28
CA GLU A 100 -14.45 2.02 13.68
C GLU A 100 -13.14 2.26 14.43
N ASP A 101 -13.23 2.83 15.63
CA ASP A 101 -12.05 3.15 16.43
C ASP A 101 -11.17 1.93 16.69
N ARG A 102 -11.76 0.75 16.93
CA ARG A 102 -11.00 -0.48 17.15
C ARG A 102 -10.13 -0.85 15.97
N ASP A 103 -10.62 -0.64 14.74
CA ASP A 103 -9.87 -0.93 13.52
C ASP A 103 -8.73 0.08 13.34
N VAL A 104 -9.02 1.35 13.58
CA VAL A 104 -8.01 2.41 13.50
C VAL A 104 -6.89 2.14 14.51
N GLN A 105 -7.24 1.86 15.77
CA GLN A 105 -6.25 1.59 16.81
C GLN A 105 -5.44 0.33 16.52
N ALA A 106 -6.10 -0.74 16.06
CA ALA A 106 -5.41 -1.98 15.72
C ALA A 106 -4.42 -1.78 14.57
N ALA A 107 -4.81 -1.01 13.54
CA ALA A 107 -3.93 -0.74 12.42
C ALA A 107 -2.68 0.04 12.86
N TYR A 108 -2.84 1.10 13.63
CA TYR A 108 -1.69 1.86 14.12
C TYR A 108 -0.83 1.06 15.09
N ALA A 109 -1.43 0.25 15.96
CA ALA A 109 -0.68 -0.61 16.86
C ALA A 109 0.20 -1.62 16.11
N LEU A 110 -0.25 -2.07 14.94
CA LEU A 110 0.50 -2.98 14.08
C LEU A 110 1.48 -2.27 13.15
N GLY A 111 1.54 -0.94 13.19
CA GLY A 111 2.54 -0.18 12.45
C GLY A 111 2.06 0.44 11.14
N ALA A 112 0.76 0.68 10.97
CA ALA A 112 0.29 1.48 9.84
C ALA A 112 0.84 2.90 9.94
N ASN A 113 1.21 3.47 8.80
CA ASN A 113 1.70 4.85 8.73
C ASN A 113 0.54 5.85 8.65
N SER A 114 -0.57 5.43 8.05
CA SER A 114 -1.74 6.30 7.87
C SER A 114 -3.00 5.46 7.72
N TYR A 115 -4.13 6.06 7.99
CA TYR A 115 -5.43 5.40 7.91
C TYR A 115 -6.41 6.34 7.21
N ILE A 116 -6.97 5.89 6.10
CA ILE A 116 -7.91 6.67 5.29
C ILE A 116 -9.20 5.87 5.14
N VAL A 117 -10.32 6.50 5.49
CA VAL A 117 -11.63 5.93 5.20
C VAL A 117 -11.96 6.20 3.72
N LYS A 118 -12.33 5.16 2.97
CA LYS A 118 -12.63 5.28 1.55
C LYS A 118 -13.72 6.32 1.31
N PRO A 119 -13.48 7.32 0.44
CA PRO A 119 -14.51 8.28 0.07
C PRO A 119 -15.65 7.62 -0.72
N VAL A 120 -16.84 8.19 -0.60
CA VAL A 120 -18.04 7.70 -1.28
C VAL A 120 -18.06 8.11 -2.76
N SER A 121 -17.64 9.35 -3.06
CA SER A 121 -17.68 9.87 -4.42
C SER A 121 -16.38 9.69 -5.16
N PHE A 122 -16.47 9.58 -6.50
CA PHE A 122 -15.28 9.50 -7.36
C PHE A 122 -14.40 10.75 -7.25
N ASP A 123 -15.02 11.93 -7.22
CA ASP A 123 -14.26 13.18 -7.11
C ASP A 123 -13.45 13.26 -5.82
N SER A 124 -14.04 12.84 -4.69
CA SER A 124 -13.32 12.76 -3.42
C SER A 124 -12.20 11.73 -3.47
N PHE A 125 -12.42 10.62 -4.17
CA PHE A 125 -11.41 9.59 -4.32
C PHE A 125 -10.22 10.09 -5.15
N ILE A 126 -10.47 10.85 -6.21
CA ILE A 126 -9.41 11.51 -6.99
C ILE A 126 -8.58 12.45 -6.10
N GLY A 127 -9.24 13.19 -5.21
CA GLY A 127 -8.55 14.05 -4.24
C GLY A 127 -7.63 13.25 -3.31
N VAL A 128 -8.09 12.12 -2.81
CA VAL A 128 -7.27 11.22 -1.98
C VAL A 128 -6.08 10.69 -2.77
N ALA A 129 -6.30 10.24 -4.00
CA ALA A 129 -5.22 9.78 -4.87
C ALA A 129 -4.15 10.87 -5.07
N GLY A 130 -4.57 12.11 -5.25
CA GLY A 130 -3.66 13.25 -5.37
C GLY A 130 -2.83 13.49 -4.13
N GLN A 131 -3.41 13.33 -2.95
CA GLN A 131 -2.69 13.47 -1.69
C GLN A 131 -1.71 12.33 -1.45
N ILE A 132 -2.08 11.12 -1.82
CA ILE A 132 -1.18 9.96 -1.76
C ILE A 132 0.02 10.17 -2.68
N ASP A 133 -0.23 10.63 -3.91
CA ASP A 133 0.85 10.96 -4.84
C ASP A 133 1.76 12.05 -4.28
N ALA A 134 1.19 13.16 -3.85
CA ALA A 134 1.96 14.31 -3.38
C ALA A 134 2.83 13.98 -2.18
N TYR A 135 2.36 13.14 -1.27
CA TYR A 135 3.11 12.82 -0.07
C TYR A 135 3.94 11.54 -0.22
N TRP A 136 3.29 10.41 -0.48
CA TRP A 136 3.97 9.12 -0.41
C TRP A 136 4.86 8.82 -1.61
N LEU A 137 4.53 9.35 -2.79
CA LEU A 137 5.31 9.13 -4.00
C LEU A 137 6.31 10.26 -4.27
N ALA A 138 6.06 11.48 -3.76
CA ALA A 138 6.91 12.63 -4.06
C ALA A 138 7.67 13.18 -2.85
N LEU A 139 6.99 13.40 -1.73
CA LEU A 139 7.60 14.06 -0.57
C LEU A 139 8.22 13.09 0.42
N ASN A 140 7.58 11.96 0.68
CA ASN A 140 8.05 11.03 1.67
C ASN A 140 9.36 10.38 1.24
N ILE A 141 10.29 10.26 2.18
CA ILE A 141 11.51 9.49 1.99
C ILE A 141 11.33 8.17 2.72
N ALA A 142 11.21 7.08 1.94
CA ALA A 142 11.06 5.76 2.52
C ALA A 142 12.38 5.26 3.11
N PRO A 143 12.34 4.50 4.20
CA PRO A 143 13.54 3.87 4.73
C PRO A 143 14.15 2.93 3.70
N ARG A 144 15.47 2.85 3.67
CA ARG A 144 16.14 1.86 2.84
C ARG A 144 15.90 0.46 3.42
N PRO A 145 15.69 -0.54 2.56
CA PRO A 145 15.59 -1.92 3.03
C PRO A 145 16.86 -2.31 3.79
N ALA A 146 16.70 -3.13 4.82
CA ALA A 146 17.82 -3.70 5.53
C ALA A 146 18.63 -4.60 4.59
N SER A 147 19.94 -4.73 4.85
CA SER A 147 20.80 -5.61 4.06
C SER A 147 20.32 -7.06 4.15
N PRO A 148 20.45 -7.82 3.07
CA PRO A 148 20.09 -9.23 3.09
C PRO A 148 20.89 -10.04 4.12
#